data_3e3022f623c65ccc0c03ace9ef5cee2c
#
_entry.id   3e3022f623c65ccc0c03ace9ef5cee2c
#
_cell.length_a   1.000
_cell.length_b   1.000
_cell.length_c   1.000
_cell.angle_alpha   90.00
_cell.angle_beta   90.00
_cell.angle_gamma   90.00
#
_symmetry.space_group_name_H-M   'P 1'
#
loop_
_entity.id
_entity.type
_entity.pdbx_description
1 polymer ?
#
loop_
_entity_poly.entity_id
_entity_poly.type
_entity_poly.pdbx_seq_one_letter_code
_entity_poly.pdbx_strand_id
1 'polypeptide(L)'
;DNLINNPPPGTCVVASDKFGEILSVFFHRMEKEKLTHMAAIVKSQKHAMAVRLRIKQTPAGETEYVVSFYDPNATNTAVRYKAKNCDSFGSLQSFINIELANIKWVKTEICSECVGIIPYLPREQAHLLSGIDNELQPPLSPSALYLLMQMGTYENIVIFFDKLRNSQEMTVSKVLEILAAKGP
;
A
#
# COMPACT_ATOMS: atom_id res chain seq x y z
N ASP A 1 16.09 2.27 -16.50
CA ASP A 1 16.69 1.04 -15.96
C ASP A 1 17.13 1.08 -14.49
N ASN A 2 16.86 2.16 -13.74
CA ASN A 2 17.32 2.31 -12.34
C ASN A 2 16.19 2.27 -11.29
N LEU A 3 14.97 1.95 -11.67
CA LEU A 3 13.82 1.87 -10.74
C LEU A 3 13.92 0.67 -9.77
N ILE A 4 14.71 -0.35 -10.10
CA ILE A 4 14.86 -1.55 -9.28
C ILE A 4 15.75 -1.29 -8.05
N ASN A 5 16.66 -0.29 -8.10
CA ASN A 5 17.65 -0.07 -7.06
C ASN A 5 17.30 1.05 -6.07
N ASN A 6 16.21 1.78 -6.28
CA ASN A 6 15.85 2.89 -5.39
C ASN A 6 14.34 3.15 -5.47
N PRO A 7 13.52 2.43 -4.70
CA PRO A 7 12.08 2.62 -4.71
C PRO A 7 11.72 4.05 -4.27
N PRO A 8 10.60 4.59 -4.76
CA PRO A 8 10.13 5.90 -4.33
C PRO A 8 9.97 5.96 -2.79
N PRO A 9 10.27 7.10 -2.15
CA PRO A 9 10.00 7.30 -0.73
C PRO A 9 8.56 6.96 -0.36
N GLY A 10 8.35 6.34 0.81
CA GLY A 10 7.03 5.90 1.26
C GLY A 10 6.57 4.56 0.66
N THR A 11 7.42 3.89 -0.15
CA THR A 11 7.15 2.53 -0.62
C THR A 11 7.11 1.57 0.58
N CYS A 12 6.03 0.83 0.74
CA CYS A 12 5.82 -0.04 1.90
C CYS A 12 5.05 -1.32 1.54
N VAL A 13 5.18 -2.32 2.40
CA VAL A 13 4.37 -3.55 2.37
C VAL A 13 3.61 -3.65 3.68
N VAL A 14 2.33 -3.89 3.60
CA VAL A 14 1.42 -3.89 4.75
C VAL A 14 0.49 -5.07 4.71
N ALA A 15 -0.02 -5.48 5.88
CA ALA A 15 -1.12 -6.43 5.94
C ALA A 15 -2.34 -5.89 5.18
N SER A 16 -3.04 -6.75 4.46
CA SER A 16 -4.18 -6.33 3.62
C SER A 16 -5.31 -5.72 4.43
N ASP A 17 -5.50 -6.16 5.67
CA ASP A 17 -6.48 -5.59 6.61
C ASP A 17 -6.13 -4.18 7.09
N LYS A 18 -4.85 -3.77 6.94
CA LYS A 18 -4.36 -2.43 7.26
C LYS A 18 -4.41 -1.43 6.10
N PHE A 19 -4.92 -1.85 4.95
CA PHE A 19 -4.91 -1.00 3.75
C PHE A 19 -5.65 0.33 3.97
N GLY A 20 -6.78 0.33 4.68
CA GLY A 20 -7.50 1.54 5.01
C GLY A 20 -6.71 2.49 5.92
N GLU A 21 -6.01 1.95 6.92
CA GLU A 21 -5.16 2.74 7.83
C GLU A 21 -4.07 3.49 7.06
N ILE A 22 -3.50 2.86 6.03
CA ILE A 22 -2.49 3.48 5.17
C ILE A 22 -3.06 4.63 4.36
N LEU A 23 -4.26 4.49 3.81
CA LEU A 23 -4.91 5.59 3.09
C LEU A 23 -5.09 6.79 4.03
N SER A 24 -5.46 6.55 5.29
CA SER A 24 -5.54 7.58 6.31
C SER A 24 -4.18 8.24 6.57
N VAL A 25 -3.11 7.45 6.76
CA VAL A 25 -1.74 7.95 6.94
C VAL A 25 -1.30 8.81 5.76
N PHE A 26 -1.56 8.38 4.53
CA PHE A 26 -1.25 9.18 3.35
C PHE A 26 -2.03 10.49 3.31
N PHE A 27 -3.31 10.49 3.65
CA PHE A 27 -4.09 11.73 3.69
C PHE A 27 -3.60 12.69 4.77
N HIS A 28 -3.27 12.23 5.97
CA HIS A 28 -2.66 13.07 7.00
C HIS A 28 -1.32 13.67 6.55
N ARG A 29 -0.49 12.87 5.87
CA ARG A 29 0.75 13.37 5.30
C ARG A 29 0.48 14.40 4.20
N MET A 30 -0.47 14.16 3.32
CA MET A 30 -0.87 15.10 2.28
C MET A 30 -1.34 16.43 2.86
N GLU A 31 -2.15 16.42 3.93
CA GLU A 31 -2.59 17.64 4.63
C GLU A 31 -1.40 18.41 5.21
N LYS A 32 -0.53 17.72 5.96
CA LYS A 32 0.66 18.30 6.57
C LYS A 32 1.54 18.99 5.54
N GLU A 33 1.74 18.35 4.40
CA GLU A 33 2.60 18.82 3.32
C GLU A 33 1.84 19.65 2.26
N LYS A 34 0.56 19.98 2.51
CA LYS A 34 -0.31 20.75 1.60
C LYS A 34 -0.43 20.16 0.18
N LEU A 35 -0.37 18.85 0.08
CA LEU A 35 -0.59 18.13 -1.17
C LEU A 35 -2.08 17.92 -1.40
N THR A 36 -2.56 18.20 -2.61
CA THR A 36 -3.98 18.02 -2.98
C THR A 36 -4.24 16.72 -3.73
N HIS A 37 -3.20 16.07 -4.22
CA HIS A 37 -3.30 14.81 -4.95
C HIS A 37 -2.03 13.97 -4.82
N MET A 38 -2.22 12.67 -4.86
CA MET A 38 -1.17 11.66 -4.90
C MET A 38 -1.68 10.45 -5.69
N ALA A 39 -0.79 9.76 -6.36
CA ALA A 39 -1.08 8.46 -6.95
C ALA A 39 -0.21 7.39 -6.28
N ALA A 40 -0.66 6.14 -6.31
CA ALA A 40 0.14 5.01 -5.90
C ALA A 40 -0.19 3.77 -6.74
N ILE A 41 0.77 2.86 -6.87
CA ILE A 41 0.49 1.49 -7.31
C ILE A 41 0.27 0.65 -6.06
N VAL A 42 -0.81 -0.12 -6.07
CA VAL A 42 -1.08 -1.17 -5.09
C VAL A 42 -0.77 -2.50 -5.77
N LYS A 43 0.16 -3.24 -5.21
CA LYS A 43 0.70 -4.46 -5.82
C LYS A 43 0.44 -5.67 -4.91
N SER A 44 -0.15 -6.73 -5.46
CA SER A 44 -0.08 -8.08 -4.91
C SER A 44 1.07 -8.87 -5.56
N GLN A 45 1.22 -10.14 -5.22
CA GLN A 45 2.24 -11.00 -5.83
C GLN A 45 2.08 -11.13 -7.35
N LYS A 46 0.86 -11.06 -7.87
CA LYS A 46 0.53 -11.35 -9.28
C LYS A 46 -0.16 -10.21 -10.00
N HIS A 47 -0.55 -9.16 -9.29
CA HIS A 47 -1.39 -8.11 -9.83
C HIS A 47 -0.98 -6.74 -9.35
N ALA A 48 -1.18 -5.72 -10.20
CA ALA A 48 -0.94 -4.33 -9.86
C ALA A 48 -2.12 -3.46 -10.28
N MET A 49 -2.53 -2.56 -9.40
CA MET A 49 -3.61 -1.60 -9.61
C MET A 49 -3.11 -0.19 -9.32
N ALA A 50 -3.78 0.81 -9.86
CA ALA A 50 -3.52 2.19 -9.52
C ALA A 50 -4.56 2.71 -8.51
N VAL A 51 -4.09 3.49 -7.55
CA VAL A 51 -4.92 4.25 -6.63
C VAL A 51 -4.57 5.73 -6.75
N ARG A 52 -5.59 6.58 -6.71
CA ARG A 52 -5.44 8.03 -6.69
C ARG A 52 -6.14 8.61 -5.48
N LEU A 53 -5.39 9.37 -4.68
CA LEU A 53 -5.89 10.11 -3.54
C LEU A 53 -6.01 11.58 -3.90
N ARG A 54 -7.10 12.23 -3.45
CA ARG A 54 -7.33 13.67 -3.64
C ARG A 54 -7.93 14.28 -2.39
N ILE A 55 -7.46 15.46 -2.04
CA ILE A 55 -8.11 16.36 -1.09
C ILE A 55 -8.75 17.49 -1.90
N LYS A 56 -10.04 17.69 -1.74
CA LYS A 56 -10.83 18.69 -2.47
C LYS A 56 -11.56 19.59 -1.49
N GLN A 57 -11.79 20.82 -1.94
CA GLN A 57 -12.77 21.70 -1.32
C GLN A 57 -14.09 21.60 -2.08
N THR A 58 -15.18 21.41 -1.37
CA THR A 58 -16.53 21.50 -1.96
C THR A 58 -16.92 22.95 -2.19
N PRO A 59 -17.96 23.24 -3.01
CA PRO A 59 -18.47 24.60 -3.15
C PRO A 59 -18.94 25.23 -1.83
N ALA A 60 -19.29 24.41 -0.83
CA ALA A 60 -19.64 24.84 0.52
C ALA A 60 -18.43 25.08 1.43
N GLY A 61 -17.20 24.95 0.92
CA GLY A 61 -15.97 25.13 1.68
C GLY A 61 -15.58 23.94 2.58
N GLU A 62 -16.31 22.82 2.51
CA GLU A 62 -15.98 21.60 3.24
C GLU A 62 -14.84 20.81 2.57
N THR A 63 -13.97 20.19 3.35
CA THR A 63 -12.95 19.28 2.82
C THR A 63 -13.55 17.91 2.49
N GLU A 64 -13.25 17.39 1.32
CA GLU A 64 -13.64 16.06 0.84
C GLU A 64 -12.39 15.26 0.48
N TYR A 65 -12.22 14.09 1.09
CA TYR A 65 -11.16 13.13 0.78
C TYR A 65 -11.69 12.10 -0.21
N VAL A 66 -10.98 11.89 -1.30
CA VAL A 66 -11.43 11.02 -2.39
C VAL A 66 -10.36 10.00 -2.73
N VAL A 67 -10.71 8.73 -2.64
CA VAL A 67 -9.91 7.60 -3.13
C VAL A 67 -10.54 7.08 -4.42
N SER A 68 -9.75 6.95 -5.47
CA SER A 68 -10.19 6.35 -6.74
C SER A 68 -9.30 5.17 -7.07
N PHE A 69 -9.88 4.01 -7.31
CA PHE A 69 -9.21 2.79 -7.73
C PHE A 69 -9.34 2.59 -9.23
N TYR A 70 -8.27 2.19 -9.86
CA TYR A 70 -8.23 1.75 -11.24
C TYR A 70 -7.53 0.39 -11.34
N ASP A 71 -8.23 -0.53 -11.93
CA ASP A 71 -7.75 -1.86 -12.22
C ASP A 71 -7.64 -2.05 -13.74
N PRO A 72 -6.44 -2.36 -14.27
CA PRO A 72 -6.26 -2.54 -15.71
C PRO A 72 -7.05 -3.71 -16.29
N ASN A 73 -7.42 -4.71 -15.46
CA ASN A 73 -8.23 -5.85 -15.91
C ASN A 73 -9.74 -5.59 -15.81
N ALA A 74 -10.15 -4.50 -15.16
CA ALA A 74 -11.55 -4.08 -15.03
C ALA A 74 -11.72 -2.63 -15.53
N THR A 75 -11.34 -2.38 -16.78
CA THR A 75 -11.21 -1.04 -17.38
C THR A 75 -12.49 -0.20 -17.36
N ASN A 76 -13.65 -0.81 -17.16
CA ASN A 76 -14.95 -0.14 -17.20
C ASN A 76 -15.42 0.37 -15.84
N THR A 77 -14.69 0.13 -14.75
CA THR A 77 -15.13 0.49 -13.41
C THR A 77 -14.02 1.20 -12.63
N ALA A 78 -14.05 2.54 -12.65
CA ALA A 78 -13.29 3.30 -11.65
C ALA A 78 -14.14 3.34 -10.36
N VAL A 79 -13.73 2.57 -9.35
CA VAL A 79 -14.35 2.65 -8.03
C VAL A 79 -13.88 3.92 -7.34
N ARG A 80 -14.82 4.72 -6.85
CA ARG A 80 -14.52 5.97 -6.15
C ARG A 80 -15.20 6.01 -4.80
N TYR A 81 -14.41 6.27 -3.77
CA TYR A 81 -14.89 6.46 -2.41
C TYR A 81 -14.62 7.88 -1.93
N LYS A 82 -15.53 8.43 -1.13
CA LYS A 82 -15.46 9.78 -0.61
C LYS A 82 -15.74 9.79 0.89
N ALA A 83 -15.00 10.61 1.63
CA ALA A 83 -15.21 10.84 3.05
C ALA A 83 -15.01 12.31 3.39
N LYS A 84 -15.68 12.78 4.46
CA LYS A 84 -15.48 14.12 5.02
C LYS A 84 -14.33 14.16 6.04
N ASN A 85 -13.91 12.99 6.53
CA ASN A 85 -12.80 12.83 7.46
C ASN A 85 -11.89 11.72 6.94
N CYS A 86 -10.58 11.97 6.89
CA CYS A 86 -9.58 10.99 6.44
C CYS A 86 -9.50 9.76 7.36
N ASP A 87 -9.78 9.88 8.66
CA ASP A 87 -9.80 8.77 9.60
C ASP A 87 -10.91 7.75 9.30
N SER A 88 -11.94 8.15 8.55
CA SER A 88 -12.99 7.25 8.07
C SER A 88 -12.44 6.14 7.16
N PHE A 89 -11.27 6.33 6.55
CA PHE A 89 -10.60 5.31 5.77
C PHE A 89 -9.96 4.23 6.64
N GLY A 90 -9.55 4.54 7.87
CA GLY A 90 -9.02 3.56 8.83
C GLY A 90 -10.01 2.43 9.17
N SER A 91 -11.31 2.69 9.09
CA SER A 91 -12.38 1.71 9.29
C SER A 91 -12.78 0.94 8.02
N LEU A 92 -12.10 1.18 6.90
CA LEU A 92 -12.46 0.69 5.57
C LEU A 92 -11.90 -0.69 5.20
N GLN A 93 -11.70 -1.57 6.15
CA GLN A 93 -11.62 -3.00 5.83
C GLN A 93 -12.86 -3.44 5.05
N SER A 94 -14.02 -2.82 5.33
CA SER A 94 -15.25 -2.97 4.57
C SER A 94 -15.16 -2.45 3.12
N PHE A 95 -14.30 -1.46 2.83
CA PHE A 95 -14.17 -0.91 1.47
C PHE A 95 -13.55 -1.92 0.49
N ILE A 96 -12.49 -2.60 0.88
CA ILE A 96 -11.94 -3.71 0.08
C ILE A 96 -12.97 -4.84 -0.03
N ASN A 97 -13.70 -5.12 1.04
CA ASN A 97 -14.66 -6.23 1.07
C ASN A 97 -15.99 -5.95 0.38
N ILE A 98 -16.48 -4.71 0.35
CA ILE A 98 -17.81 -4.38 -0.18
C ILE A 98 -17.74 -3.88 -1.62
N GLU A 99 -16.95 -2.88 -1.90
CA GLU A 99 -16.94 -2.26 -3.23
C GLU A 99 -16.04 -3.01 -4.22
N LEU A 100 -14.92 -3.54 -3.77
CA LEU A 100 -14.05 -4.35 -4.60
C LEU A 100 -14.51 -5.81 -4.69
N ALA A 101 -15.39 -6.28 -3.81
CA ALA A 101 -15.95 -7.64 -3.87
C ALA A 101 -16.86 -7.86 -5.10
N ASN A 102 -17.37 -6.81 -5.71
CA ASN A 102 -18.06 -6.89 -7.00
C ASN A 102 -17.10 -7.14 -8.18
N ILE A 103 -15.79 -6.98 -7.96
CA ILE A 103 -14.76 -7.34 -8.91
C ILE A 103 -14.17 -8.67 -8.46
N LYS A 104 -14.73 -9.76 -8.99
CA LYS A 104 -14.57 -11.15 -8.54
C LYS A 104 -13.12 -11.62 -8.29
N TRP A 105 -12.13 -11.02 -8.94
CA TRP A 105 -10.73 -11.38 -8.84
C TRP A 105 -9.92 -10.42 -7.91
N VAL A 106 -10.35 -9.18 -7.69
CA VAL A 106 -9.78 -8.31 -6.66
C VAL A 106 -9.91 -8.97 -5.28
N LYS A 107 -11.03 -9.68 -5.05
CA LYS A 107 -11.24 -10.47 -3.84
C LYS A 107 -10.18 -11.56 -3.65
N THR A 108 -9.65 -12.14 -4.72
CA THR A 108 -8.63 -13.19 -4.66
C THR A 108 -7.21 -12.63 -4.52
N GLU A 109 -6.95 -11.43 -5.02
CA GLU A 109 -5.59 -10.87 -5.11
C GLU A 109 -5.27 -9.85 -4.01
N ILE A 110 -6.23 -8.97 -3.64
CA ILE A 110 -6.05 -8.01 -2.53
C ILE A 110 -6.35 -8.67 -1.18
N CYS A 111 -7.20 -9.69 -1.12
CA CYS A 111 -7.37 -10.51 0.06
C CYS A 111 -6.19 -11.49 0.29
N SER A 112 -5.08 -11.33 -0.44
CA SER A 112 -3.80 -11.90 -0.04
C SER A 112 -3.38 -11.30 1.31
N GLU A 113 -2.54 -11.99 2.03
CA GLU A 113 -2.09 -11.66 3.38
C GLU A 113 -1.52 -10.23 3.50
N CYS A 114 -0.92 -9.71 2.42
CA CYS A 114 -0.31 -8.39 2.36
C CYS A 114 -0.36 -7.78 0.96
N VAL A 115 -0.24 -6.45 0.91
CA VAL A 115 -0.11 -5.66 -0.32
C VAL A 115 1.09 -4.74 -0.25
N GLY A 116 1.74 -4.54 -1.40
CA GLY A 116 2.78 -3.54 -1.59
C GLY A 116 2.17 -2.24 -2.09
N ILE A 117 2.66 -1.11 -1.60
CA ILE A 117 2.23 0.21 -2.01
C ILE A 117 3.44 1.01 -2.46
N ILE A 118 3.39 1.53 -3.68
CA ILE A 118 4.42 2.34 -4.30
C ILE A 118 3.81 3.71 -4.60
N PRO A 119 4.03 4.73 -3.75
CA PRO A 119 3.49 6.05 -3.99
C PRO A 119 4.25 6.78 -5.10
N TYR A 120 3.53 7.64 -5.81
CA TYR A 120 4.08 8.49 -6.86
C TYR A 120 3.70 9.95 -6.60
N LEU A 121 4.73 10.77 -6.43
CA LEU A 121 4.66 12.21 -6.43
C LEU A 121 5.62 12.77 -7.49
N PRO A 122 5.46 14.02 -7.91
CA PRO A 122 6.49 14.73 -8.66
C PRO A 122 7.84 14.59 -7.95
N ARG A 123 8.93 14.48 -8.73
CA ARG A 123 10.26 14.17 -8.19
C ARG A 123 10.69 15.13 -7.07
N GLU A 124 10.37 16.41 -7.23
CA GLU A 124 10.64 17.47 -6.25
C GLU A 124 9.87 17.31 -4.93
N GLN A 125 8.76 16.57 -4.94
CA GLN A 125 7.89 16.33 -3.79
C GLN A 125 8.05 14.92 -3.20
N ALA A 126 8.78 14.04 -3.85
CA ALA A 126 8.90 12.64 -3.43
C ALA A 126 9.43 12.50 -2.00
N HIS A 127 10.34 13.40 -1.57
CA HIS A 127 10.91 13.42 -0.22
C HIS A 127 9.84 13.64 0.88
N LEU A 128 8.67 14.21 0.54
CA LEU A 128 7.60 14.49 1.49
C LEU A 128 6.96 13.22 2.06
N LEU A 129 7.16 12.08 1.40
CA LEU A 129 6.68 10.76 1.84
C LEU A 129 7.74 9.96 2.62
N SER A 130 8.92 10.52 2.85
CA SER A 130 9.98 9.84 3.61
C SER A 130 9.51 9.56 5.04
N GLY A 131 9.85 8.37 5.56
CA GLY A 131 9.53 7.94 6.92
C GLY A 131 8.12 7.36 7.11
N ILE A 132 7.24 7.38 6.09
CA ILE A 132 5.92 6.72 6.18
C ILE A 132 6.09 5.20 6.37
N ASP A 133 7.07 4.60 5.73
CA ASP A 133 7.44 3.20 5.85
C ASP A 133 7.77 2.77 7.28
N ASN A 134 8.29 3.68 8.11
CA ASN A 134 8.56 3.42 9.53
C ASN A 134 7.27 3.31 10.37
N GLU A 135 6.20 3.96 9.95
CA GLU A 135 4.90 3.91 10.62
C GLU A 135 4.13 2.62 10.28
N LEU A 136 4.45 2.01 9.13
CA LEU A 136 3.73 0.91 8.51
C LEU A 136 4.62 -0.31 8.33
N GLN A 137 4.66 -1.13 9.36
CA GLN A 137 5.56 -2.27 9.37
C GLN A 137 4.97 -3.47 8.60
N PRO A 138 5.78 -4.17 7.76
CA PRO A 138 5.31 -5.34 7.05
C PRO A 138 4.95 -6.48 8.01
N PRO A 139 3.93 -7.29 7.69
CA PRO A 139 3.65 -8.50 8.44
C PRO A 139 4.80 -9.50 8.30
N LEU A 140 5.04 -10.31 9.33
CA LEU A 140 6.06 -11.36 9.31
C LEU A 140 5.55 -12.57 8.52
N SER A 141 5.53 -12.45 7.20
CA SER A 141 5.10 -13.52 6.31
C SER A 141 6.00 -13.68 5.09
N PRO A 142 6.07 -14.89 4.50
CA PRO A 142 6.81 -15.10 3.25
C PRO A 142 6.31 -14.23 2.10
N SER A 143 5.01 -13.98 2.05
CA SER A 143 4.40 -13.12 1.04
C SER A 143 4.87 -11.67 1.16
N ALA A 144 5.00 -11.16 2.39
CA ALA A 144 5.53 -9.82 2.64
C ALA A 144 7.00 -9.72 2.24
N LEU A 145 7.83 -10.68 2.60
CA LEU A 145 9.25 -10.71 2.21
C LEU A 145 9.40 -10.75 0.69
N TYR A 146 8.60 -11.57 0.01
CA TYR A 146 8.62 -11.64 -1.46
C TYR A 146 8.29 -10.27 -2.10
N LEU A 147 7.26 -9.58 -1.61
CA LEU A 147 6.90 -8.24 -2.10
C LEU A 147 8.00 -7.21 -1.81
N LEU A 148 8.58 -7.22 -0.61
CA LEU A 148 9.69 -6.34 -0.24
C LEU A 148 10.89 -6.51 -1.18
N MET A 149 11.24 -7.75 -1.50
CA MET A 149 12.31 -8.06 -2.46
C MET A 149 11.97 -7.58 -3.88
N GLN A 150 10.72 -7.80 -4.33
CA GLN A 150 10.28 -7.32 -5.64
C GLN A 150 10.24 -5.80 -5.76
N MET A 151 10.01 -5.10 -4.65
CA MET A 151 9.90 -3.65 -4.61
C MET A 151 11.24 -2.96 -4.32
N GLY A 152 12.29 -3.72 -4.01
CA GLY A 152 13.63 -3.19 -3.76
C GLY A 152 13.77 -2.36 -2.48
N THR A 153 12.88 -2.57 -1.49
CA THR A 153 12.87 -1.82 -0.22
C THR A 153 13.87 -2.41 0.77
N TYR A 154 15.16 -2.13 0.61
CA TYR A 154 16.21 -2.71 1.42
C TYR A 154 16.04 -2.45 2.92
N GLU A 155 15.71 -1.22 3.30
CA GLU A 155 15.50 -0.83 4.71
C GLU A 155 14.38 -1.66 5.35
N ASN A 156 13.27 -1.83 4.66
CA ASN A 156 12.14 -2.63 5.13
C ASN A 156 12.48 -4.13 5.20
N ILE A 157 13.36 -4.61 4.33
CA ILE A 157 13.88 -5.99 4.40
C ILE A 157 14.69 -6.17 5.68
N VAL A 158 15.57 -5.23 6.02
CA VAL A 158 16.34 -5.26 7.27
C VAL A 158 15.41 -5.27 8.49
N ILE A 159 14.44 -4.37 8.53
CA ILE A 159 13.43 -4.32 9.60
C ILE A 159 12.67 -5.66 9.71
N PHE A 160 12.30 -6.24 8.57
CA PHE A 160 11.63 -7.54 8.52
C PHE A 160 12.48 -8.63 9.18
N PHE A 161 13.78 -8.74 8.83
CA PHE A 161 14.66 -9.75 9.40
C PHE A 161 14.99 -9.49 10.87
N ASP A 162 15.11 -8.26 11.31
CA ASP A 162 15.31 -7.92 12.72
C ASP A 162 14.10 -8.32 13.56
N LYS A 163 12.89 -8.09 13.08
CA LYS A 163 11.67 -8.58 13.72
C LYS A 163 11.58 -10.10 13.73
N LEU A 164 11.89 -10.74 12.60
CA LEU A 164 11.89 -12.19 12.49
C LEU A 164 12.84 -12.84 13.50
N ARG A 165 14.02 -12.25 13.68
CA ARG A 165 15.01 -12.71 14.67
C ARG A 165 14.48 -12.63 16.10
N ASN A 166 13.66 -11.62 16.40
CA ASN A 166 13.09 -11.38 17.72
C ASN A 166 11.74 -12.09 17.94
N SER A 167 11.15 -12.65 16.87
CA SER A 167 9.90 -13.40 16.95
C SER A 167 10.18 -14.91 17.16
N GLN A 168 9.37 -15.55 17.99
CA GLN A 168 9.39 -17.00 18.14
C GLN A 168 8.55 -17.72 17.06
N GLU A 169 7.85 -16.97 16.22
CA GLU A 169 6.83 -17.52 15.32
C GLU A 169 7.41 -18.15 14.04
N MET A 170 8.58 -17.69 13.60
CA MET A 170 9.17 -18.18 12.34
C MET A 170 10.71 -18.11 12.38
N THR A 171 11.37 -19.16 11.97
CA THR A 171 12.84 -19.15 11.83
C THR A 171 13.25 -18.64 10.45
N VAL A 172 14.43 -18.00 10.36
CA VAL A 172 15.01 -17.55 9.09
C VAL A 172 15.12 -18.72 8.08
N SER A 173 15.51 -19.92 8.55
CA SER A 173 15.54 -21.14 7.72
C SER A 173 14.19 -21.44 7.08
N LYS A 174 13.12 -21.36 7.86
CA LYS A 174 11.75 -21.62 7.35
C LYS A 174 11.32 -20.63 6.29
N VAL A 175 11.68 -19.35 6.44
CA VAL A 175 11.41 -18.32 5.44
C VAL A 175 12.18 -18.60 4.15
N LEU A 176 13.47 -18.95 4.25
CA LEU A 176 14.31 -19.27 3.10
C LEU A 176 13.81 -20.51 2.35
N GLU A 177 13.36 -21.55 3.06
CA GLU A 177 12.74 -22.74 2.47
C GLU A 177 11.49 -22.38 1.66
N ILE A 178 10.62 -21.53 2.22
CA ILE A 178 9.37 -21.12 1.53
C ILE A 178 9.67 -20.26 0.29
N LEU A 179 10.67 -19.37 0.37
CA LEU A 179 11.10 -18.57 -0.78
C LEU A 179 11.71 -19.46 -1.87
N ALA A 180 12.54 -20.43 -1.50
CA ALA A 180 13.13 -21.38 -2.43
C ALA A 180 12.06 -22.27 -3.11
N ALA A 181 11.04 -22.68 -2.37
CA ALA A 181 9.94 -23.49 -2.89
C ALA A 181 8.99 -22.72 -3.85
N LYS A 182 8.92 -21.38 -3.74
CA LYS A 182 8.07 -20.55 -4.62
C LYS A 182 8.73 -20.25 -5.97
N GLY A 183 10.05 -20.45 -6.10
CA GLY A 183 10.81 -20.24 -7.33
C GLY A 183 10.75 -18.79 -7.88
N PRO A 184 11.62 -18.40 -8.79
CA PRO A 184 11.48 -17.14 -9.51
C PRO A 184 10.30 -17.17 -10.47
#